data_3ca023d56e329173424955a71f6ec877
#
_entry.id   3ca023d56e329173424955a71f6ec877
#
_cell.length_a   1.000
_cell.length_b   1.000
_cell.length_c   1.000
_cell.angle_alpha   90.00
_cell.angle_beta   90.00
_cell.angle_gamma   90.00
#
_symmetry.space_group_name_H-M   'P 1'
#
loop_
_entity.id
_entity.type
_entity.pdbx_description
1 polymer ?
#
loop_
_entity_poly.entity_id
_entity_poly.type
_entity_poly.pdbx_seq_one_letter_code
_entity_poly.pdbx_strand_id
1 'polypeptide(L)'
;MRHATLYRYQLPMDSGVILRNEKLTQREGFIVELTENGRTARGEIAPLPGFSRETLEDAGEQAQALLELWVKGHAIDWDAQHPSVAFGISMAHYELEQALPEQGNYYVAPLCTGDPDELLPVLNNLPGQKVAKVKVGLYEPIRDGMLVNLFLESMPDLTLRLDANRAWTPAKALKFAQYVAPSLRSRIAFLEEPCQSPSESIAFSIDTGIAIAWDETLQEAVRDASFALDNLLGAKTIVIKPTLIGSVYRVEALIEKAKALGLQAVISSSLESSLGLNQLARLAHKLLPNEVPGLDTMGLFRAQLETPWPNSLLPVVTLQEQQIVWRSESAL
;
A
#
# COMPACT_ATOMS: atom_id res chain seq x y z
N MET A 1 -7.42 -29.27 15.04
CA MET A 1 -8.14 -28.32 15.94
C MET A 1 -7.71 -26.91 15.57
N ARG A 2 -8.66 -25.98 15.54
CA ARG A 2 -8.45 -24.57 15.17
C ARG A 2 -8.54 -23.68 16.40
N HIS A 3 -7.58 -22.77 16.55
CA HIS A 3 -7.59 -21.75 17.58
C HIS A 3 -7.31 -20.40 16.93
N ALA A 4 -7.88 -19.33 17.48
CA ALA A 4 -7.64 -17.98 17.01
C ALA A 4 -7.53 -17.01 18.19
N THR A 5 -6.69 -16.01 18.02
CA THR A 5 -6.55 -14.87 18.94
C THR A 5 -6.57 -13.57 18.15
N LEU A 6 -7.26 -12.58 18.67
CA LEU A 6 -7.30 -11.24 18.13
C LEU A 6 -6.65 -10.27 19.12
N TYR A 7 -5.53 -9.68 18.70
CA TYR A 7 -4.82 -8.64 19.46
C TYR A 7 -5.19 -7.27 18.90
N ARG A 8 -5.37 -6.29 19.76
CA ARG A 8 -5.40 -4.88 19.37
C ARG A 8 -4.05 -4.26 19.63
N TYR A 9 -3.44 -3.67 18.62
CA TYR A 9 -2.18 -2.98 18.73
C TYR A 9 -2.33 -1.48 18.57
N GLN A 10 -1.37 -0.76 19.13
CA GLN A 10 -1.24 0.68 19.04
C GLN A 10 0.24 1.01 18.93
N LEU A 11 0.64 1.69 17.85
CA LEU A 11 2.03 2.08 17.60
C LEU A 11 2.14 3.59 17.47
N PRO A 12 3.11 4.22 18.14
CA PRO A 12 3.36 5.64 17.97
C PRO A 12 3.91 5.93 16.58
N MET A 13 3.42 7.01 15.97
CA MET A 13 3.90 7.50 14.68
C MET A 13 4.71 8.78 14.86
N ASP A 14 5.51 9.11 13.85
CA ASP A 14 6.25 10.36 13.82
C ASP A 14 5.29 11.55 13.79
N SER A 15 5.71 12.65 14.42
CA SER A 15 4.88 13.84 14.63
C SER A 15 4.47 14.57 13.35
N GLY A 16 5.11 14.26 12.21
CA GLY A 16 4.86 14.89 10.93
C GLY A 16 3.86 14.14 10.03
N VAL A 17 3.29 13.01 10.48
CA VAL A 17 2.40 12.22 9.63
C VAL A 17 1.02 12.90 9.54
N ILE A 18 0.67 13.29 8.33
CA ILE A 18 -0.65 13.88 8.01
C ILE A 18 -1.32 13.01 6.96
N LEU A 19 -2.56 12.59 7.24
CA LEU A 19 -3.36 11.77 6.37
C LEU A 19 -4.70 12.47 6.11
N ARG A 20 -4.97 12.86 4.87
CA ARG A 20 -6.18 13.63 4.50
C ARG A 20 -6.48 14.81 5.42
N ASN A 21 -5.46 15.65 5.66
CA ASN A 21 -5.52 16.84 6.51
C ASN A 21 -5.70 16.57 8.02
N GLU A 22 -5.68 15.30 8.43
CA GLU A 22 -5.70 14.91 9.83
C GLU A 22 -4.33 14.43 10.28
N LYS A 23 -3.91 14.86 11.47
CA LYS A 23 -2.64 14.41 12.05
C LYS A 23 -2.80 13.01 12.62
N LEU A 24 -2.01 12.08 12.13
CA LEU A 24 -1.96 10.71 12.61
C LEU A 24 -0.80 10.55 13.61
N THR A 25 -1.11 10.49 14.89
CA THR A 25 -0.12 10.35 15.97
C THR A 25 0.13 8.91 16.38
N GLN A 26 -0.83 8.03 16.09
CA GLN A 26 -0.78 6.61 16.41
C GLN A 26 -1.39 5.81 15.27
N ARG A 27 -0.82 4.65 15.00
CA ARG A 27 -1.43 3.64 14.11
C ARG A 27 -2.03 2.56 14.98
N GLU A 28 -3.31 2.30 14.77
CA GLU A 28 -4.06 1.27 15.47
C GLU A 28 -4.59 0.23 14.50
N GLY A 29 -4.67 -0.99 14.95
CA GLY A 29 -5.21 -2.09 14.19
C GLY A 29 -5.31 -3.35 15.04
N PHE A 30 -5.55 -4.47 14.37
CA PHE A 30 -5.58 -5.77 15.00
C PHE A 30 -4.58 -6.71 14.33
N ILE A 31 -4.05 -7.63 15.11
CA ILE A 31 -3.34 -8.81 14.61
C ILE A 31 -4.21 -10.02 14.88
N VAL A 32 -4.51 -10.74 13.83
CA VAL A 32 -5.13 -12.06 13.88
C VAL A 32 -4.03 -13.09 13.99
N GLU A 33 -4.14 -13.98 14.95
CA GLU A 33 -3.29 -15.15 15.05
C GLU A 33 -4.17 -16.40 14.91
N LEU A 34 -3.90 -17.20 13.89
CA LEU A 34 -4.59 -18.46 13.62
C LEU A 34 -3.65 -19.63 13.90
N THR A 35 -4.15 -20.62 14.59
CA THR A 35 -3.42 -21.89 14.81
C THR A 35 -4.26 -23.05 14.31
N GLU A 36 -3.68 -23.87 13.44
CA GLU A 36 -4.30 -25.11 12.96
C GLU A 36 -3.22 -26.19 12.78
N ASN A 37 -3.50 -27.36 13.30
CA ASN A 37 -2.61 -28.53 13.20
C ASN A 37 -1.15 -28.26 13.66
N GLY A 38 -1.00 -27.49 14.73
CA GLY A 38 0.30 -27.14 15.31
C GLY A 38 1.05 -26.03 14.58
N ARG A 39 0.47 -25.44 13.55
CA ARG A 39 1.02 -24.27 12.84
C ARG A 39 0.31 -23.00 13.28
N THR A 40 1.08 -21.94 13.42
CA THR A 40 0.57 -20.61 13.75
C THR A 40 0.94 -19.64 12.65
N ALA A 41 -0.04 -18.82 12.23
CA ALA A 41 0.14 -17.76 11.25
C ALA A 41 -0.60 -16.51 11.68
N ARG A 42 -0.20 -15.38 11.12
CA ARG A 42 -0.69 -14.06 11.50
C ARG A 42 -1.13 -13.24 10.29
N GLY A 43 -1.99 -12.27 10.55
CA GLY A 43 -2.38 -11.26 9.58
C GLY A 43 -2.74 -9.97 10.28
N GLU A 44 -2.60 -8.86 9.58
CA GLU A 44 -2.88 -7.54 10.12
C GLU A 44 -4.18 -6.98 9.54
N ILE A 45 -5.08 -6.54 10.42
CA ILE A 45 -6.31 -5.83 10.09
C ILE A 45 -6.10 -4.39 10.50
N ALA A 46 -5.92 -3.50 9.53
CA ALA A 46 -5.59 -2.11 9.80
C ALA A 46 -6.34 -1.16 8.86
N PRO A 47 -7.64 -0.90 9.13
CA PRO A 47 -8.36 0.11 8.34
C PRO A 47 -7.60 1.43 8.38
N LEU A 48 -7.49 2.08 7.22
CA LEU A 48 -6.74 3.31 7.08
C LEU A 48 -7.67 4.51 7.31
N PRO A 49 -7.44 5.32 8.35
CA PRO A 49 -8.26 6.50 8.62
C PRO A 49 -8.37 7.43 7.41
N GLY A 50 -9.57 7.88 7.08
CA GLY A 50 -9.84 8.74 5.95
C GLY A 50 -9.92 8.05 4.58
N PHE A 51 -9.57 6.77 4.47
CA PHE A 51 -9.63 5.97 3.23
C PHE A 51 -10.55 4.77 3.37
N SER A 52 -10.39 3.96 4.42
CA SER A 52 -11.32 2.87 4.72
C SER A 52 -12.69 3.43 5.09
N ARG A 53 -13.76 2.74 4.69
CA ARG A 53 -15.12 3.09 5.10
C ARG A 53 -15.44 2.57 6.48
N GLU A 54 -14.92 1.37 6.81
CA GLU A 54 -15.03 0.77 8.12
C GLU A 54 -14.19 1.51 9.15
N THR A 55 -14.73 1.64 10.34
CA THR A 55 -14.00 2.12 11.51
C THR A 55 -13.16 1.00 12.11
N LEU A 56 -12.28 1.36 13.05
CA LEU A 56 -11.52 0.37 13.81
C LEU A 56 -12.46 -0.57 14.59
N GLU A 57 -13.50 -0.03 15.17
CA GLU A 57 -14.53 -0.77 15.93
C GLU A 57 -15.29 -1.72 15.01
N ASP A 58 -15.76 -1.27 13.85
CA ASP A 58 -16.44 -2.12 12.86
C ASP A 58 -15.54 -3.29 12.44
N ALA A 59 -14.27 -3.01 12.20
CA ALA A 59 -13.29 -4.03 11.82
C ALA A 59 -13.07 -5.06 12.94
N GLY A 60 -12.96 -4.62 14.17
CA GLY A 60 -12.80 -5.50 15.33
C GLY A 60 -14.01 -6.41 15.56
N GLU A 61 -15.21 -5.88 15.48
CA GLU A 61 -16.45 -6.65 15.62
C GLU A 61 -16.61 -7.69 14.52
N GLN A 62 -16.37 -7.29 13.28
CA GLN A 62 -16.44 -8.23 12.16
C GLN A 62 -15.35 -9.31 12.25
N ALA A 63 -14.13 -8.93 12.60
CA ALA A 63 -13.02 -9.87 12.77
C ALA A 63 -13.35 -10.93 13.81
N GLN A 64 -13.86 -10.54 14.97
CA GLN A 64 -14.27 -11.47 16.01
C GLN A 64 -15.32 -12.47 15.50
N ALA A 65 -16.38 -11.98 14.86
CA ALA A 65 -17.46 -12.81 14.34
C ALA A 65 -16.94 -13.82 13.31
N LEU A 66 -16.04 -13.40 12.42
CA LEU A 66 -15.44 -14.29 11.42
C LEU A 66 -14.51 -15.34 12.04
N LEU A 67 -13.74 -14.96 13.07
CA LEU A 67 -12.85 -15.89 13.76
C LEU A 67 -13.64 -16.96 14.52
N GLU A 68 -14.78 -16.60 15.11
CA GLU A 68 -15.70 -17.56 15.74
C GLU A 68 -16.22 -18.60 14.72
N LEU A 69 -16.56 -18.17 13.52
CA LEU A 69 -16.97 -19.05 12.43
C LEU A 69 -15.81 -19.94 11.96
N TRP A 70 -14.64 -19.35 11.76
CA TRP A 70 -13.45 -20.08 11.30
C TRP A 70 -13.05 -21.18 12.28
N VAL A 71 -13.04 -20.91 13.58
CA VAL A 71 -12.74 -21.91 14.63
C VAL A 71 -13.72 -23.08 14.59
N LYS A 72 -14.99 -22.83 14.27
CA LYS A 72 -16.03 -23.86 14.09
C LYS A 72 -15.92 -24.61 12.76
N GLY A 73 -14.98 -24.26 11.90
CA GLY A 73 -14.75 -24.93 10.62
C GLY A 73 -15.58 -24.40 9.45
N HIS A 74 -16.28 -23.27 9.63
CA HIS A 74 -17.04 -22.64 8.53
C HIS A 74 -16.11 -21.97 7.54
N ALA A 75 -16.51 -21.99 6.27
CA ALA A 75 -15.86 -21.19 5.22
C ALA A 75 -16.21 -19.71 5.38
N ILE A 76 -15.26 -18.86 5.01
CA ILE A 76 -15.44 -17.40 5.02
C ILE A 76 -15.73 -16.93 3.60
N ASP A 77 -16.81 -16.19 3.43
CA ASP A 77 -17.06 -15.41 2.22
C ASP A 77 -16.25 -14.10 2.30
N TRP A 78 -15.09 -14.09 1.65
CA TRP A 78 -14.16 -12.97 1.70
C TRP A 78 -14.74 -11.69 1.10
N ASP A 79 -15.51 -11.81 0.02
CA ASP A 79 -16.00 -10.64 -0.73
C ASP A 79 -17.14 -9.90 -0.02
N ALA A 80 -17.79 -10.57 0.95
CA ALA A 80 -18.84 -9.97 1.78
C ALA A 80 -18.28 -9.14 2.96
N GLN A 81 -16.96 -9.14 3.16
CA GLN A 81 -16.35 -8.54 4.36
C GLN A 81 -15.78 -7.14 4.06
N HIS A 82 -15.55 -6.35 5.12
CA HIS A 82 -14.77 -5.11 5.00
C HIS A 82 -13.38 -5.43 4.43
N PRO A 83 -12.85 -4.61 3.51
CA PRO A 83 -11.59 -4.91 2.84
C PRO A 83 -10.41 -5.16 3.80
N SER A 84 -10.28 -4.36 4.86
CA SER A 84 -9.19 -4.53 5.83
C SER A 84 -9.30 -5.84 6.61
N VAL A 85 -10.52 -6.25 6.96
CA VAL A 85 -10.78 -7.50 7.67
C VAL A 85 -10.56 -8.70 6.77
N ALA A 86 -11.08 -8.66 5.55
CA ALA A 86 -10.86 -9.68 4.54
C ALA A 86 -9.36 -9.87 4.27
N PHE A 87 -8.63 -8.76 4.12
CA PHE A 87 -7.20 -8.84 3.86
C PHE A 87 -6.42 -9.45 5.04
N GLY A 88 -6.63 -8.95 6.26
CA GLY A 88 -5.89 -9.42 7.43
C GLY A 88 -6.13 -10.88 7.75
N ILE A 89 -7.38 -11.33 7.76
CA ILE A 89 -7.70 -12.75 8.07
C ILE A 89 -7.26 -13.66 6.93
N SER A 90 -7.47 -13.27 5.67
CA SER A 90 -7.03 -14.08 4.54
C SER A 90 -5.51 -14.20 4.44
N MET A 91 -4.76 -13.17 4.85
CA MET A 91 -3.30 -13.25 4.93
C MET A 91 -2.84 -14.27 5.99
N ALA A 92 -3.46 -14.30 7.15
CA ALA A 92 -3.18 -15.32 8.16
C ALA A 92 -3.49 -16.73 7.62
N HIS A 93 -4.60 -16.88 6.93
CA HIS A 93 -4.98 -18.15 6.29
C HIS A 93 -3.98 -18.55 5.19
N TYR A 94 -3.60 -17.59 4.35
CA TYR A 94 -2.62 -17.77 3.27
C TYR A 94 -1.25 -18.23 3.79
N GLU A 95 -0.83 -17.71 4.92
CA GLU A 95 0.42 -18.10 5.59
C GLU A 95 0.28 -19.47 6.26
N LEU A 96 -0.88 -19.81 6.84
CA LEU A 96 -1.16 -21.17 7.33
C LEU A 96 -1.04 -22.23 6.23
N GLU A 97 -1.53 -21.93 5.04
CA GLU A 97 -1.43 -22.78 3.86
C GLU A 97 -0.02 -22.81 3.24
N GLN A 98 0.94 -22.06 3.80
CA GLN A 98 2.30 -21.93 3.30
C GLN A 98 2.37 -21.35 1.86
N ALA A 99 1.36 -20.55 1.49
CA ALA A 99 1.30 -19.91 0.18
C ALA A 99 2.17 -18.66 0.09
N LEU A 100 2.53 -18.06 1.23
CA LEU A 100 3.41 -16.90 1.31
C LEU A 100 4.87 -17.36 1.38
N PRO A 101 5.77 -16.92 0.46
CA PRO A 101 7.18 -17.30 0.50
C PRO A 101 7.88 -16.71 1.73
N GLU A 102 8.97 -17.32 2.16
CA GLU A 102 9.80 -16.77 3.23
C GLU A 102 10.56 -15.53 2.77
N GLN A 103 10.96 -15.49 1.51
CA GLN A 103 11.67 -14.37 0.93
C GLN A 103 10.72 -13.21 0.62
N GLY A 104 11.17 -11.99 0.90
CA GLY A 104 10.47 -10.76 0.56
C GLY A 104 11.28 -9.87 -0.38
N ASN A 105 10.59 -8.98 -1.08
CA ASN A 105 11.20 -7.89 -1.82
C ASN A 105 11.29 -6.66 -0.92
N TYR A 106 12.45 -6.49 -0.29
CA TYR A 106 12.75 -5.37 0.60
C TYR A 106 13.46 -4.21 -0.12
N TYR A 107 13.71 -4.35 -1.40
CA TYR A 107 14.14 -3.25 -2.24
C TYR A 107 12.92 -2.43 -2.65
N VAL A 108 12.70 -1.34 -1.93
CA VAL A 108 11.49 -0.52 -2.07
C VAL A 108 11.84 0.83 -2.70
N ALA A 109 10.87 1.44 -3.39
CA ALA A 109 11.03 2.79 -3.91
C ALA A 109 11.08 3.78 -2.74
N PRO A 110 12.20 4.51 -2.54
CA PRO A 110 12.27 5.51 -1.49
C PRO A 110 11.20 6.57 -1.66
N LEU A 111 10.55 6.95 -0.55
CA LEU A 111 9.63 8.07 -0.49
C LEU A 111 10.44 9.34 -0.26
N CYS A 112 10.59 10.15 -1.30
CA CYS A 112 11.40 11.36 -1.26
C CYS A 112 10.59 12.54 -0.76
N THR A 113 10.98 13.06 0.39
CA THR A 113 10.49 14.31 0.98
C THR A 113 11.70 15.12 1.43
N GLY A 114 11.68 16.45 1.20
CA GLY A 114 12.76 17.32 1.65
C GLY A 114 13.53 18.00 0.52
N ASP A 115 14.73 18.47 0.83
CA ASP A 115 15.57 19.24 -0.08
C ASP A 115 16.18 18.32 -1.17
N PRO A 116 16.07 18.70 -2.45
CA PRO A 116 16.71 17.96 -3.54
C PRO A 116 18.23 17.74 -3.37
N ASP A 117 18.92 18.74 -2.83
CA ASP A 117 20.36 18.63 -2.61
C ASP A 117 20.76 17.58 -1.59
N GLU A 118 19.87 17.30 -0.63
CA GLU A 118 20.05 16.21 0.34
C GLU A 118 19.64 14.85 -0.25
N LEU A 119 18.63 14.84 -1.09
CA LEU A 119 18.07 13.62 -1.68
C LEU A 119 18.92 13.05 -2.82
N LEU A 120 19.51 13.90 -3.66
CA LEU A 120 20.31 13.46 -4.81
C LEU A 120 21.46 12.50 -4.43
N PRO A 121 22.27 12.75 -3.39
CA PRO A 121 23.30 11.81 -2.98
C PRO A 121 22.74 10.46 -2.50
N VAL A 122 21.61 10.49 -1.80
CA VAL A 122 20.93 9.27 -1.31
C VAL A 122 20.45 8.43 -2.48
N LEU A 123 19.76 9.05 -3.44
CA LEU A 123 19.26 8.37 -4.63
C LEU A 123 20.38 7.84 -5.52
N ASN A 124 21.48 8.60 -5.62
CA ASN A 124 22.62 8.19 -6.44
C ASN A 124 23.31 6.93 -5.90
N ASN A 125 23.23 6.68 -4.62
CA ASN A 125 23.80 5.51 -3.94
C ASN A 125 22.85 4.30 -3.87
N LEU A 126 21.64 4.39 -4.44
CA LEU A 126 20.73 3.26 -4.48
C LEU A 126 21.33 2.10 -5.28
N PRO A 127 21.24 0.86 -4.78
CA PRO A 127 21.67 -0.31 -5.54
C PRO A 127 20.66 -0.68 -6.63
N GLY A 128 21.12 -1.30 -7.70
CA GLY A 128 20.27 -1.85 -8.76
C GLY A 128 19.50 -0.81 -9.54
N GLN A 129 18.24 -1.10 -9.87
CA GLN A 129 17.35 -0.20 -10.59
C GLN A 129 16.93 0.97 -9.68
N LYS A 130 17.26 2.19 -10.08
CA LYS A 130 16.94 3.38 -9.32
C LYS A 130 15.50 3.83 -9.58
N VAL A 131 14.63 3.56 -8.63
CA VAL A 131 13.23 3.98 -8.62
C VAL A 131 12.96 4.75 -7.34
N ALA A 132 12.37 5.93 -7.45
CA ALA A 132 11.98 6.73 -6.30
C ALA A 132 10.57 7.29 -6.47
N LYS A 133 9.88 7.51 -5.35
CA LYS A 133 8.57 8.15 -5.32
C LYS A 133 8.71 9.58 -4.80
N VAL A 134 8.12 10.53 -5.51
CA VAL A 134 8.09 11.95 -5.14
C VAL A 134 6.64 12.40 -5.03
N LYS A 135 6.29 13.01 -3.90
CA LYS A 135 5.00 13.65 -3.73
C LYS A 135 4.99 15.01 -4.42
N VAL A 136 3.99 15.24 -5.27
CA VAL A 136 3.75 16.51 -5.96
C VAL A 136 2.36 17.05 -5.59
N GLY A 137 2.06 18.27 -5.96
CA GLY A 137 0.76 18.88 -5.68
C GLY A 137 0.64 19.56 -4.32
N LEU A 138 1.69 19.56 -3.50
CA LEU A 138 1.75 20.30 -2.22
C LEU A 138 2.17 21.75 -2.41
N TYR A 139 2.91 22.03 -3.47
CA TYR A 139 3.43 23.35 -3.83
C TYR A 139 2.91 23.77 -5.20
N GLU A 140 3.41 24.90 -5.71
CA GLU A 140 3.06 25.36 -7.04
C GLU A 140 3.48 24.36 -8.13
N PRO A 141 2.63 24.09 -9.14
CA PRO A 141 2.93 23.13 -10.21
C PRO A 141 4.25 23.38 -10.93
N ILE A 142 4.61 24.66 -11.12
CA ILE A 142 5.89 25.06 -11.73
C ILE A 142 7.07 24.51 -10.92
N ARG A 143 7.03 24.69 -9.60
CA ARG A 143 8.09 24.21 -8.70
C ARG A 143 8.21 22.70 -8.76
N ASP A 144 7.09 21.99 -8.72
CA ASP A 144 7.08 20.52 -8.80
C ASP A 144 7.65 20.06 -10.15
N GLY A 145 7.28 20.70 -11.25
CA GLY A 145 7.81 20.38 -12.58
C GLY A 145 9.32 20.62 -12.68
N MET A 146 9.80 21.74 -12.16
CA MET A 146 11.24 22.05 -12.13
C MET A 146 12.02 21.04 -11.27
N LEU A 147 11.46 20.64 -10.14
CA LEU A 147 12.07 19.65 -9.26
C LEU A 147 12.19 18.28 -9.94
N VAL A 148 11.11 17.80 -10.54
CA VAL A 148 11.10 16.53 -11.28
C VAL A 148 12.11 16.58 -12.43
N ASN A 149 12.14 17.67 -13.18
CA ASN A 149 13.09 17.86 -14.27
C ASN A 149 14.54 17.81 -13.77
N LEU A 150 14.84 18.46 -12.64
CA LEU A 150 16.16 18.45 -12.02
C LEU A 150 16.61 17.05 -11.63
N PHE A 151 15.74 16.26 -10.96
CA PHE A 151 16.07 14.87 -10.60
C PHE A 151 16.38 14.02 -11.84
N LEU A 152 15.54 14.13 -12.87
CA LEU A 152 15.70 13.33 -14.08
C LEU A 152 16.94 13.73 -14.91
N GLU A 153 17.27 15.03 -14.99
CA GLU A 153 18.49 15.48 -15.64
C GLU A 153 19.76 15.08 -14.89
N SER A 154 19.72 15.19 -13.54
CA SER A 154 20.90 14.92 -12.70
C SER A 154 21.21 13.43 -12.64
N MET A 155 20.23 12.56 -12.80
CA MET A 155 20.35 11.12 -12.65
C MET A 155 19.76 10.37 -13.87
N PRO A 156 20.56 10.11 -14.91
CA PRO A 156 20.06 9.48 -16.15
C PRO A 156 19.46 8.09 -15.98
N ASP A 157 19.82 7.37 -14.93
CA ASP A 157 19.35 6.01 -14.60
C ASP A 157 18.18 5.99 -13.61
N LEU A 158 17.69 7.17 -13.18
CA LEU A 158 16.56 7.28 -12.27
C LEU A 158 15.22 7.18 -13.03
N THR A 159 14.30 6.41 -12.47
CA THR A 159 12.89 6.39 -12.84
C THR A 159 12.08 6.94 -11.68
N LEU A 160 11.17 7.88 -11.94
CA LEU A 160 10.33 8.49 -10.92
C LEU A 160 8.90 7.97 -10.98
N ARG A 161 8.34 7.75 -9.81
CA ARG A 161 6.90 7.63 -9.55
C ARG A 161 6.44 8.88 -8.84
N LEU A 162 5.39 9.49 -9.32
CA LEU A 162 4.87 10.73 -8.76
C LEU A 162 3.47 10.50 -8.20
N ASP A 163 3.12 11.24 -7.16
CA ASP A 163 1.81 11.17 -6.55
C ASP A 163 1.29 12.58 -6.26
N ALA A 164 0.24 12.96 -6.96
CA ALA A 164 -0.41 14.26 -6.82
C ALA A 164 -1.64 14.22 -5.90
N ASN A 165 -2.10 13.06 -5.49
CA ASN A 165 -3.29 12.88 -4.64
C ASN A 165 -4.50 13.72 -5.08
N ARG A 166 -4.76 13.79 -6.39
CA ARG A 166 -5.86 14.55 -7.00
C ARG A 166 -5.81 16.08 -6.75
N ALA A 167 -4.62 16.62 -6.49
CA ALA A 167 -4.48 18.02 -6.07
C ALA A 167 -4.70 19.03 -7.20
N TRP A 168 -4.57 18.65 -8.47
CA TRP A 168 -4.53 19.58 -9.57
C TRP A 168 -5.86 19.73 -10.32
N THR A 169 -6.15 20.97 -10.72
CA THR A 169 -7.05 21.23 -11.82
C THR A 169 -6.35 20.86 -13.15
N PRO A 170 -7.08 20.66 -14.25
CA PRO A 170 -6.45 20.42 -15.56
C PRO A 170 -5.39 21.45 -15.94
N ALA A 171 -5.65 22.73 -15.68
CA ALA A 171 -4.71 23.82 -15.96
C ALA A 171 -3.42 23.70 -15.13
N LYS A 172 -3.51 23.37 -13.85
CA LYS A 172 -2.36 23.16 -12.98
C LYS A 172 -1.53 21.94 -13.40
N ALA A 173 -2.20 20.85 -13.77
CA ALA A 173 -1.54 19.64 -14.27
C ALA A 173 -0.75 19.93 -15.56
N LEU A 174 -1.32 20.65 -16.52
CA LEU A 174 -0.62 21.08 -17.74
C LEU A 174 0.55 22.01 -17.41
N LYS A 175 0.39 22.90 -16.43
CA LYS A 175 1.45 23.78 -15.98
C LYS A 175 2.64 23.02 -15.42
N PHE A 176 2.40 22.00 -14.62
CA PHE A 176 3.43 21.08 -14.18
C PHE A 176 4.18 20.45 -15.35
N ALA A 177 3.46 19.88 -16.31
CA ALA A 177 4.05 19.20 -17.46
C ALA A 177 4.92 20.11 -18.33
N GLN A 178 4.58 21.39 -18.45
CA GLN A 178 5.37 22.37 -19.20
C GLN A 178 6.81 22.53 -18.69
N TYR A 179 7.04 22.25 -17.41
CA TYR A 179 8.35 22.38 -16.77
C TYR A 179 9.12 21.04 -16.69
N VAL A 180 8.57 20.00 -17.28
CA VAL A 180 9.27 18.72 -17.48
C VAL A 180 9.58 18.57 -18.96
N ALA A 181 10.87 18.51 -19.31
CA ALA A 181 11.30 18.38 -20.70
C ALA A 181 10.64 17.16 -21.36
N PRO A 182 10.07 17.28 -22.56
CA PRO A 182 9.40 16.18 -23.23
C PRO A 182 10.24 14.89 -23.34
N SER A 183 11.55 15.03 -23.55
CA SER A 183 12.50 13.90 -23.61
C SER A 183 12.67 13.16 -22.31
N LEU A 184 12.30 13.74 -21.16
CA LEU A 184 12.43 13.15 -19.83
C LEU A 184 11.13 12.49 -19.35
N ARG A 185 10.01 12.82 -19.97
CA ARG A 185 8.68 12.35 -19.51
C ARG A 185 8.51 10.83 -19.52
N SER A 186 9.18 10.13 -20.43
CA SER A 186 9.15 8.66 -20.48
C SER A 186 9.82 8.00 -19.27
N ARG A 187 10.62 8.73 -18.51
CA ARG A 187 11.25 8.27 -17.27
C ARG A 187 10.43 8.56 -16.02
N ILE A 188 9.29 9.21 -16.17
CA ILE A 188 8.20 9.18 -15.20
C ILE A 188 7.45 7.87 -15.44
N ALA A 189 7.63 6.89 -14.56
CA ALA A 189 6.99 5.58 -14.69
C ALA A 189 5.46 5.75 -14.68
N PHE A 190 4.99 6.56 -13.77
CA PHE A 190 3.59 7.00 -13.69
C PHE A 190 3.45 8.21 -12.75
N LEU A 191 2.36 8.94 -12.95
CA LEU A 191 1.84 9.97 -12.06
C LEU A 191 0.49 9.50 -11.51
N GLU A 192 0.44 9.24 -10.20
CA GLU A 192 -0.79 8.82 -9.53
C GLU A 192 -1.75 9.98 -9.42
N GLU A 193 -3.00 9.77 -9.90
CA GLU A 193 -4.15 10.64 -9.69
C GLU A 193 -3.81 12.16 -9.82
N PRO A 194 -3.39 12.65 -11.00
CA PRO A 194 -3.03 14.06 -11.14
C PRO A 194 -4.19 15.02 -10.90
N CYS A 195 -5.39 14.69 -11.39
CA CYS A 195 -6.57 15.55 -11.33
C CYS A 195 -7.67 14.97 -10.43
N GLN A 196 -8.69 15.80 -10.18
CA GLN A 196 -9.79 15.44 -9.29
C GLN A 196 -10.70 14.34 -9.85
N SER A 197 -10.85 14.30 -11.18
CA SER A 197 -11.63 13.23 -11.83
C SER A 197 -10.77 12.34 -12.72
N PRO A 198 -11.14 11.07 -12.89
CA PRO A 198 -10.43 10.16 -13.79
C PRO A 198 -10.37 10.66 -15.24
N SER A 199 -11.44 11.25 -15.76
CA SER A 199 -11.49 11.78 -17.13
C SER A 199 -10.50 12.92 -17.34
N GLU A 200 -10.33 13.81 -16.36
CA GLU A 200 -9.35 14.89 -16.42
C GLU A 200 -7.91 14.36 -16.37
N SER A 201 -7.66 13.33 -15.56
CA SER A 201 -6.35 12.66 -15.50
C SER A 201 -6.01 11.93 -16.79
N ILE A 202 -6.98 11.29 -17.43
CA ILE A 202 -6.80 10.67 -18.75
C ILE A 202 -6.49 11.71 -19.82
N ALA A 203 -7.23 12.83 -19.86
CA ALA A 203 -6.97 13.93 -20.79
C ALA A 203 -5.54 14.48 -20.60
N PHE A 204 -5.11 14.69 -19.37
CA PHE A 204 -3.74 15.09 -19.05
C PHE A 204 -2.70 14.11 -19.63
N SER A 205 -2.91 12.82 -19.45
CA SER A 205 -1.99 11.79 -19.96
C SER A 205 -1.90 11.82 -21.50
N ILE A 206 -3.03 11.98 -22.16
CA ILE A 206 -3.09 12.08 -23.63
C ILE A 206 -2.36 13.32 -24.10
N ASP A 207 -2.60 14.46 -23.50
CA ASP A 207 -2.06 15.76 -23.93
C ASP A 207 -0.56 15.88 -23.67
N THR A 208 -0.05 15.26 -22.61
CA THR A 208 1.35 15.44 -22.17
C THR A 208 2.27 14.26 -22.49
N GLY A 209 1.71 13.09 -22.76
CA GLY A 209 2.47 11.85 -22.90
C GLY A 209 3.01 11.30 -21.57
N ILE A 210 2.62 11.87 -20.43
CA ILE A 210 2.98 11.36 -19.10
C ILE A 210 2.02 10.26 -18.71
N ALA A 211 2.53 9.06 -18.42
CA ALA A 211 1.73 7.93 -17.98
C ALA A 211 1.12 8.20 -16.60
N ILE A 212 -0.13 7.77 -16.40
CA ILE A 212 -0.82 7.91 -15.12
C ILE A 212 -1.07 6.55 -14.46
N ALA A 213 -1.33 6.58 -13.16
CA ALA A 213 -1.72 5.41 -12.39
C ALA A 213 -2.99 5.66 -11.59
N TRP A 214 -3.78 4.59 -11.40
CA TRP A 214 -4.93 4.60 -10.50
C TRP A 214 -4.54 4.11 -9.11
N ASP A 215 -4.86 4.89 -8.10
CA ASP A 215 -4.79 4.57 -6.68
C ASP A 215 -6.20 4.70 -6.07
N GLU A 216 -6.65 5.90 -5.74
CA GLU A 216 -7.99 6.14 -5.19
C GLU A 216 -9.11 5.72 -6.16
N THR A 217 -8.93 5.93 -7.44
CA THR A 217 -9.91 5.51 -8.47
C THR A 217 -10.10 4.00 -8.45
N LEU A 218 -9.02 3.22 -8.29
CA LEU A 218 -9.12 1.77 -8.12
C LEU A 218 -9.85 1.40 -6.83
N GLN A 219 -9.50 2.03 -5.71
CA GLN A 219 -10.12 1.77 -4.41
C GLN A 219 -11.62 2.04 -4.42
N GLU A 220 -12.04 3.10 -5.10
CA GLU A 220 -13.46 3.43 -5.27
C GLU A 220 -14.17 2.42 -6.17
N ALA A 221 -13.56 2.05 -7.29
CA ALA A 221 -14.12 1.13 -8.28
C ALA A 221 -14.35 -0.28 -7.72
N VAL A 222 -13.40 -0.81 -6.95
CA VAL A 222 -13.52 -2.17 -6.38
C VAL A 222 -14.64 -2.33 -5.35
N ARG A 223 -15.21 -1.23 -4.88
CA ARG A 223 -16.35 -1.22 -3.96
C ARG A 223 -17.68 -1.52 -4.65
N ASP A 224 -17.73 -1.40 -5.97
CA ASP A 224 -18.89 -1.76 -6.75
C ASP A 224 -18.89 -3.27 -7.01
N ALA A 225 -20.02 -3.94 -6.72
CA ALA A 225 -20.17 -5.38 -6.95
C ALA A 225 -20.03 -5.77 -8.43
N SER A 226 -20.30 -4.84 -9.34
CA SER A 226 -20.15 -5.00 -10.79
C SER A 226 -18.76 -4.67 -11.32
N PHE A 227 -17.80 -4.38 -10.43
CA PHE A 227 -16.45 -3.98 -10.83
C PHE A 227 -15.78 -5.01 -11.73
N ALA A 228 -15.26 -4.51 -12.85
CA ALA A 228 -14.36 -5.25 -13.74
C ALA A 228 -13.23 -4.32 -14.14
N LEU A 229 -11.99 -4.78 -13.99
CA LEU A 229 -10.80 -3.99 -14.33
C LEU A 229 -10.78 -3.59 -15.82
N ASP A 230 -11.40 -4.38 -16.67
CA ASP A 230 -11.60 -4.06 -18.10
C ASP A 230 -12.26 -2.70 -18.34
N ASN A 231 -13.06 -2.24 -17.41
CA ASN A 231 -13.79 -0.96 -17.52
C ASN A 231 -13.00 0.23 -16.94
N LEU A 232 -11.86 -0.03 -16.31
CA LEU A 232 -11.03 1.00 -15.70
C LEU A 232 -9.86 1.35 -16.63
N LEU A 233 -10.15 2.09 -17.70
CA LEU A 233 -9.23 2.38 -18.79
C LEU A 233 -8.41 3.67 -18.52
N GLY A 234 -7.36 3.85 -19.32
CA GLY A 234 -6.60 5.10 -19.45
C GLY A 234 -5.34 5.20 -18.61
N ALA A 235 -5.16 4.38 -17.58
CA ALA A 235 -3.93 4.31 -16.81
C ALA A 235 -3.00 3.21 -17.34
N LYS A 236 -1.71 3.42 -17.23
CA LYS A 236 -0.67 2.42 -17.50
C LYS A 236 -0.50 1.45 -16.32
N THR A 237 -0.71 1.95 -15.12
CA THR A 237 -0.40 1.25 -13.86
C THR A 237 -1.57 1.34 -12.89
N ILE A 238 -1.77 0.30 -12.12
CA ILE A 238 -2.62 0.31 -10.94
C ILE A 238 -1.76 0.16 -9.68
N VAL A 239 -2.01 1.00 -8.69
CA VAL A 239 -1.38 0.94 -7.37
C VAL A 239 -2.31 0.18 -6.44
N ILE A 240 -1.85 -0.95 -5.95
CA ILE A 240 -2.64 -1.85 -5.12
C ILE A 240 -2.22 -1.69 -3.66
N LYS A 241 -3.13 -1.20 -2.85
CA LYS A 241 -3.04 -1.16 -1.39
C LYS A 241 -3.98 -2.24 -0.83
N PRO A 242 -3.47 -3.44 -0.55
CA PRO A 242 -4.32 -4.61 -0.29
C PRO A 242 -5.38 -4.41 0.79
N THR A 243 -5.04 -3.71 1.86
CA THR A 243 -5.99 -3.41 2.96
C THR A 243 -7.22 -2.60 2.50
N LEU A 244 -7.11 -1.88 1.37
CA LEU A 244 -8.20 -1.11 0.77
C LEU A 244 -8.90 -1.85 -0.38
N ILE A 245 -8.39 -3.01 -0.77
CA ILE A 245 -8.93 -3.82 -1.88
C ILE A 245 -9.79 -4.98 -1.36
N GLY A 246 -9.25 -5.78 -0.44
CA GLY A 246 -9.92 -6.96 0.10
C GLY A 246 -8.97 -8.12 0.38
N SER A 247 -9.48 -9.35 0.30
CA SER A 247 -8.71 -10.54 0.60
C SER A 247 -7.46 -10.66 -0.29
N VAL A 248 -6.46 -11.41 0.20
CA VAL A 248 -5.27 -11.74 -0.61
C VAL A 248 -5.63 -12.44 -1.92
N TYR A 249 -6.68 -13.23 -1.93
CA TYR A 249 -7.19 -13.92 -3.13
C TYR A 249 -7.75 -12.94 -4.15
N ARG A 250 -8.43 -11.89 -3.70
CA ARG A 250 -8.89 -10.79 -4.57
C ARG A 250 -7.72 -9.99 -5.12
N VAL A 251 -6.71 -9.73 -4.31
CA VAL A 251 -5.46 -9.06 -4.76
C VAL A 251 -4.76 -9.90 -5.82
N GLU A 252 -4.63 -11.20 -5.64
CA GLU A 252 -4.07 -12.09 -6.66
C GLU A 252 -4.85 -12.04 -7.96
N ALA A 253 -6.17 -12.16 -7.89
CA ALA A 253 -7.05 -12.11 -9.07
C ALA A 253 -6.94 -10.77 -9.81
N LEU A 254 -6.84 -9.66 -9.07
CA LEU A 254 -6.65 -8.32 -9.62
C LEU A 254 -5.32 -8.18 -10.36
N ILE A 255 -4.24 -8.70 -9.80
CA ILE A 255 -2.90 -8.71 -10.43
C ILE A 255 -2.90 -9.58 -11.69
N GLU A 256 -3.49 -10.77 -11.64
CA GLU A 256 -3.63 -11.65 -12.81
C GLU A 256 -4.40 -10.95 -13.93
N LYS A 257 -5.50 -10.28 -13.59
CA LYS A 257 -6.30 -9.53 -14.57
C LYS A 257 -5.53 -8.34 -15.15
N ALA A 258 -4.77 -7.61 -14.32
CA ALA A 258 -3.92 -6.52 -14.77
C ALA A 258 -2.88 -7.02 -15.80
N LYS A 259 -2.22 -8.13 -15.51
CA LYS A 259 -1.27 -8.76 -16.44
C LYS A 259 -1.92 -9.14 -17.77
N ALA A 260 -3.11 -9.74 -17.72
CA ALA A 260 -3.86 -10.12 -18.92
C ALA A 260 -4.26 -8.92 -19.78
N LEU A 261 -4.50 -7.77 -19.18
CA LEU A 261 -4.83 -6.51 -19.86
C LEU A 261 -3.60 -5.69 -20.27
N GLY A 262 -2.38 -6.15 -19.97
CA GLY A 262 -1.14 -5.41 -20.24
C GLY A 262 -0.92 -4.21 -19.32
N LEU A 263 -1.61 -4.14 -18.18
CA LEU A 263 -1.40 -3.12 -17.15
C LEU A 263 -0.26 -3.52 -16.23
N GLN A 264 0.52 -2.53 -15.79
CA GLN A 264 1.44 -2.70 -14.69
C GLN A 264 0.69 -2.65 -13.36
N ALA A 265 1.16 -3.38 -12.37
CA ALA A 265 0.64 -3.35 -11.02
C ALA A 265 1.79 -3.17 -10.02
N VAL A 266 1.56 -2.38 -8.98
CA VAL A 266 2.51 -2.15 -7.90
C VAL A 266 1.80 -2.36 -6.58
N ILE A 267 2.39 -3.17 -5.69
CA ILE A 267 1.92 -3.29 -4.31
C ILE A 267 2.48 -2.13 -3.50
N SER A 268 1.61 -1.44 -2.79
CA SER A 268 1.94 -0.29 -1.96
C SER A 268 1.40 -0.44 -0.54
N SER A 269 2.03 0.25 0.40
CA SER A 269 1.67 0.26 1.82
C SER A 269 0.46 1.16 2.10
N SER A 270 -0.34 0.74 3.08
CA SER A 270 -1.38 1.53 3.75
C SER A 270 -1.00 1.83 5.21
N LEU A 271 0.25 2.12 5.48
CA LEU A 271 0.80 2.34 6.82
C LEU A 271 0.60 1.12 7.73
N GLU A 272 0.89 -0.06 7.24
CA GLU A 272 0.92 -1.27 8.05
C GLU A 272 2.06 -1.21 9.08
N SER A 273 1.88 -1.93 10.19
CA SER A 273 2.98 -2.22 11.12
C SER A 273 4.10 -2.99 10.42
N SER A 274 5.25 -3.10 11.05
CA SER A 274 6.35 -3.90 10.51
C SER A 274 5.96 -5.35 10.23
N LEU A 275 5.05 -5.93 11.01
CA LEU A 275 4.53 -7.28 10.78
C LEU A 275 3.81 -7.37 9.43
N GLY A 276 2.82 -6.54 9.20
CA GLY A 276 2.07 -6.52 7.94
C GLY A 276 2.91 -6.05 6.76
N LEU A 277 3.80 -5.09 6.97
CA LEU A 277 4.71 -4.60 5.93
C LEU A 277 5.66 -5.70 5.43
N ASN A 278 6.18 -6.53 6.33
CA ASN A 278 6.96 -7.72 5.95
C ASN A 278 6.14 -8.70 5.11
N GLN A 279 4.87 -8.91 5.46
CA GLN A 279 3.98 -9.77 4.65
C GLN A 279 3.74 -9.18 3.27
N LEU A 280 3.59 -7.85 3.14
CA LEU A 280 3.47 -7.18 1.84
C LEU A 280 4.74 -7.33 1.00
N ALA A 281 5.93 -7.25 1.60
CA ALA A 281 7.19 -7.49 0.88
C ALA A 281 7.29 -8.92 0.35
N ARG A 282 6.85 -9.90 1.13
CA ARG A 282 6.79 -11.32 0.74
C ARG A 282 5.74 -11.56 -0.35
N LEU A 283 4.59 -10.92 -0.26
CA LEU A 283 3.55 -10.97 -1.28
C LEU A 283 4.00 -10.33 -2.60
N ALA A 284 4.68 -9.18 -2.53
CA ALA A 284 5.25 -8.51 -3.70
C ALA A 284 6.32 -9.39 -4.38
N HIS A 285 7.15 -10.06 -3.62
CA HIS A 285 8.13 -11.01 -4.15
C HIS A 285 7.46 -12.16 -4.92
N LYS A 286 6.36 -12.68 -4.40
CA LYS A 286 5.61 -13.76 -5.05
C LYS A 286 4.87 -13.31 -6.31
N LEU A 287 4.11 -12.22 -6.20
CA LEU A 287 3.13 -11.84 -7.24
C LEU A 287 3.71 -10.89 -8.30
N LEU A 288 4.65 -10.05 -7.91
CA LEU A 288 5.23 -9.00 -8.73
C LEU A 288 6.77 -8.93 -8.54
N PRO A 289 7.49 -10.02 -8.84
CA PRO A 289 8.92 -10.13 -8.52
C PRO A 289 9.81 -9.13 -9.28
N ASN A 290 9.33 -8.60 -10.41
CA ASN A 290 10.07 -7.66 -11.27
C ASN A 290 9.71 -6.19 -10.99
N GLU A 291 8.77 -5.94 -10.08
CA GLU A 291 8.35 -4.58 -9.72
C GLU A 291 8.94 -4.17 -8.37
N VAL A 292 9.36 -2.92 -8.28
CA VAL A 292 9.79 -2.34 -7.00
C VAL A 292 8.54 -1.96 -6.20
N PRO A 293 8.30 -2.56 -5.03
CA PRO A 293 7.11 -2.24 -4.24
C PRO A 293 7.19 -0.87 -3.56
N GLY A 294 6.04 -0.23 -3.34
CA GLY A 294 5.91 1.05 -2.65
C GLY A 294 5.73 0.87 -1.14
N LEU A 295 6.76 0.39 -0.45
CA LEU A 295 6.69 -0.01 0.96
C LEU A 295 7.57 0.84 1.90
N ASP A 296 8.06 1.99 1.46
CA ASP A 296 8.95 2.85 2.26
C ASP A 296 8.17 3.70 3.27
N THR A 297 7.52 3.05 4.21
CA THR A 297 6.69 3.71 5.23
C THR A 297 7.15 3.46 6.67
N MET A 298 8.15 2.61 6.88
CA MET A 298 8.60 2.28 8.24
C MET A 298 9.17 3.49 8.99
N GLY A 299 9.81 4.41 8.28
CA GLY A 299 10.33 5.67 8.84
C GLY A 299 9.27 6.63 9.37
N LEU A 300 7.99 6.40 9.07
CA LEU A 300 6.87 7.18 9.62
C LEU A 300 6.43 6.71 11.01
N PHE A 301 6.94 5.58 11.47
CA PHE A 301 6.68 5.00 12.79
C PHE A 301 7.79 5.32 13.78
N ARG A 302 7.49 5.19 15.06
CA ARG A 302 8.47 5.26 16.17
C ARG A 302 8.73 3.91 16.83
N ALA A 303 7.97 2.88 16.46
CA ALA A 303 8.14 1.52 16.94
C ALA A 303 7.73 0.51 15.87
N GLN A 304 8.23 -0.68 15.99
CA GLN A 304 7.90 -1.84 15.18
C GLN A 304 7.07 -2.84 15.98
N LEU A 305 6.34 -3.71 15.29
CA LEU A 305 5.50 -4.74 15.91
C LEU A 305 6.02 -6.13 15.56
N GLU A 306 6.40 -6.92 16.55
CA GLU A 306 6.75 -8.35 16.55
C GLU A 306 7.86 -8.71 15.54
N THR A 307 7.63 -8.48 14.25
CA THR A 307 8.57 -8.79 13.17
C THR A 307 9.27 -7.52 12.72
N PRO A 308 10.60 -7.38 12.92
CA PRO A 308 11.32 -6.17 12.51
C PRO A 308 11.43 -6.06 10.99
N TRP A 309 11.35 -4.83 10.51
CA TRP A 309 11.68 -4.49 9.14
C TRP A 309 13.21 -4.49 8.97
N PRO A 310 13.76 -5.07 7.89
CA PRO A 310 15.21 -5.13 7.69
C PRO A 310 15.87 -3.75 7.76
N ASN A 311 16.96 -3.67 8.49
CA ASN A 311 17.77 -2.46 8.71
C ASN A 311 17.07 -1.32 9.48
N SER A 312 15.87 -1.50 9.97
CA SER A 312 15.24 -0.53 10.87
C SER A 312 15.82 -0.65 12.28
N LEU A 313 16.16 0.51 12.87
CA LEU A 313 16.66 0.61 14.24
C LEU A 313 15.56 0.98 15.26
N LEU A 314 14.32 1.07 14.81
CA LEU A 314 13.19 1.36 15.70
C LEU A 314 13.01 0.22 16.72
N PRO A 315 12.60 0.55 17.96
CA PRO A 315 12.33 -0.46 18.96
C PRO A 315 11.20 -1.39 18.51
N VAL A 316 11.30 -2.67 18.83
CA VAL A 316 10.30 -3.68 18.52
C VAL A 316 9.47 -3.97 19.75
N VAL A 317 8.16 -3.77 19.68
CA VAL A 317 7.20 -4.23 20.69
C VAL A 317 6.64 -5.58 20.27
N THR A 318 6.36 -6.44 21.23
CA THR A 318 5.87 -7.78 20.97
C THR A 318 4.35 -7.86 20.99
N LEU A 319 3.79 -8.92 20.41
CA LEU A 319 2.35 -9.19 20.52
C LEU A 319 1.92 -9.49 21.96
N GLN A 320 2.80 -10.05 22.77
CA GLN A 320 2.52 -10.32 24.19
C GLN A 320 2.28 -9.04 25.00
N GLU A 321 2.83 -7.91 24.55
CA GLU A 321 2.61 -6.60 25.17
C GLU A 321 1.31 -5.93 24.71
N GLN A 322 0.63 -6.51 23.71
CA GLN A 322 -0.60 -5.95 23.14
C GLN A 322 -1.84 -6.52 23.84
N GLN A 323 -2.94 -5.79 23.72
CA GLN A 323 -4.22 -6.19 24.31
C GLN A 323 -4.85 -7.36 23.55
N ILE A 324 -5.13 -8.46 24.23
CA ILE A 324 -5.99 -9.50 23.67
C ILE A 324 -7.44 -9.04 23.80
N VAL A 325 -8.11 -8.85 22.66
CA VAL A 325 -9.51 -8.44 22.63
C VAL A 325 -10.45 -9.61 22.48
N TRP A 326 -9.97 -10.71 21.93
CA TRP A 326 -10.72 -11.96 21.84
C TRP A 326 -9.77 -13.15 21.66
N ARG A 327 -10.18 -14.28 22.20
CA ARG A 327 -9.49 -15.57 22.03
C ARG A 327 -10.52 -16.71 22.02
N SER A 328 -10.33 -17.67 21.12
CA SER A 328 -11.15 -18.87 21.12
C SER A 328 -10.95 -19.67 22.42
N GLU A 329 -12.02 -20.26 22.93
CA GLU A 329 -11.92 -21.18 24.06
C GLU A 329 -11.03 -22.38 23.71
N SER A 330 -10.16 -22.76 24.62
CA SER A 330 -9.43 -24.02 24.50
C SER A 330 -10.45 -25.16 24.63
N ALA A 331 -10.49 -26.05 23.67
CA ALA A 331 -11.28 -27.28 23.87
C ALA A 331 -10.69 -28.00 25.08
N LEU A 332 -11.50 -28.14 26.12
CA LEU A 332 -11.20 -28.93 27.31
C LEU A 332 -10.97 -30.37 26.94
#